data_1d566574fd61a392c0243513b11db9b5
#
_entry.id   1d566574fd61a392c0243513b11db9b5
#
_cell.length_a   1.000
_cell.length_b   1.000
_cell.length_c   1.000
_cell.angle_alpha   90.00
_cell.angle_beta   90.00
_cell.angle_gamma   90.00
#
_symmetry.space_group_name_H-M   'P 1'
#
loop_
_entity.id
_entity.type
_entity.pdbx_description
1 polymer ?
#
loop_
_entity_poly.entity_id
_entity_poly.type
_entity_poly.pdbx_seq_one_letter_code
_entity_poly.pdbx_strand_id
1 'polypeptide(L)'
;EKEAFQVCLEKIENHQLPMKLIDVEYTFDNSKIVFFFTADGRVDFRELVKDLATVFRTRIELRQIGVRDEAKMLGGIGFCGRPLCCHTFLGDFAPVSIKMAKEQNLSLNPSKISGICGRLLCCLKYENDVYVENRKCGCKVKHLDALDNMDEDDTGFDLRNLED
;
A
#
# COMPACT_ATOMS: atom_id res chain seq x y z
N GLU A 1 1.04 -23.33 -3.92
CA GLU A 1 1.16 -21.89 -4.11
C GLU A 1 2.61 -21.43 -3.98
N LYS A 2 3.33 -21.77 -2.89
CA LYS A 2 4.73 -21.37 -2.69
C LYS A 2 5.66 -21.82 -3.80
N GLU A 3 5.52 -23.06 -4.27
CA GLU A 3 6.31 -23.59 -5.40
C GLU A 3 6.01 -22.84 -6.70
N ALA A 4 4.71 -22.55 -6.95
CA ALA A 4 4.29 -21.80 -8.13
C ALA A 4 4.81 -20.36 -8.11
N PHE A 5 4.88 -19.75 -6.92
CA PHE A 5 5.47 -18.44 -6.71
C PHE A 5 6.95 -18.42 -7.07
N GLN A 6 7.74 -19.38 -6.60
CA GLN A 6 9.18 -19.49 -6.90
C GLN A 6 9.45 -19.72 -8.39
N VAL A 7 8.73 -20.66 -9.00
CA VAL A 7 8.86 -20.92 -10.45
C VAL A 7 8.51 -19.68 -11.27
N CYS A 8 7.48 -18.93 -10.87
CA CYS A 8 7.10 -17.70 -11.56
C CYS A 8 8.18 -16.62 -11.42
N LEU A 9 8.79 -16.46 -10.24
CA LEU A 9 9.90 -15.51 -10.03
C LEU A 9 11.08 -15.82 -10.93
N GLU A 10 11.53 -17.09 -10.98
CA GLU A 10 12.63 -17.52 -11.86
C GLU A 10 12.33 -17.20 -13.34
N LYS A 11 11.09 -17.40 -13.77
CA LYS A 11 10.68 -17.10 -15.14
C LYS A 11 10.64 -15.61 -15.42
N ILE A 12 10.16 -14.79 -14.48
CA ILE A 12 10.16 -13.32 -14.60
C ILE A 12 11.59 -12.78 -14.72
N GLU A 13 12.53 -13.32 -13.93
CA GLU A 13 13.94 -12.95 -13.99
C GLU A 13 14.58 -13.34 -15.33
N ASN A 14 14.31 -14.57 -15.81
CA ASN A 14 14.81 -15.06 -17.09
C ASN A 14 14.34 -14.20 -18.28
N HIS A 15 13.10 -13.75 -18.25
CA HIS A 15 12.53 -12.87 -19.28
C HIS A 15 12.83 -11.37 -19.02
N GLN A 16 13.49 -11.01 -17.91
CA GLN A 16 13.82 -9.63 -17.52
C GLN A 16 12.61 -8.68 -17.58
N LEU A 17 11.44 -9.15 -17.14
CA LEU A 17 10.22 -8.38 -17.20
C LEU A 17 10.16 -7.32 -16.06
N PRO A 18 9.82 -6.06 -16.36
CA PRO A 18 9.70 -5.00 -15.36
C PRO A 18 8.38 -5.12 -14.58
N MET A 19 8.20 -6.23 -13.86
CA MET A 19 7.04 -6.53 -13.05
C MET A 19 7.43 -7.17 -11.72
N LYS A 20 6.63 -6.91 -10.69
CA LYS A 20 6.80 -7.49 -9.36
C LYS A 20 5.65 -8.45 -9.08
N LEU A 21 5.96 -9.71 -8.86
CA LEU A 21 4.99 -10.71 -8.42
C LEU A 21 4.63 -10.45 -6.95
N ILE A 22 3.34 -10.43 -6.63
CA ILE A 22 2.83 -10.15 -5.27
C ILE A 22 2.30 -11.41 -4.63
N ASP A 23 1.44 -12.15 -5.33
CA ASP A 23 0.84 -13.37 -4.80
C ASP A 23 0.41 -14.32 -5.91
N VAL A 24 0.15 -15.57 -5.55
CA VAL A 24 -0.31 -16.63 -6.44
C VAL A 24 -1.41 -17.43 -5.77
N GLU A 25 -2.57 -17.48 -6.40
CA GLU A 25 -3.72 -18.21 -5.91
C GLU A 25 -4.16 -19.31 -6.89
N TYR A 26 -4.47 -20.48 -6.35
CA TYR A 26 -5.16 -21.53 -7.07
C TYR A 26 -6.66 -21.42 -6.83
N THR A 27 -7.47 -21.55 -7.88
CA THR A 27 -8.91 -21.71 -7.69
C THR A 27 -9.20 -23.01 -6.97
N PHE A 28 -10.29 -23.05 -6.20
CA PHE A 28 -10.67 -24.20 -5.39
C PHE A 28 -10.76 -25.52 -6.19
N ASP A 29 -11.19 -25.45 -7.44
CA ASP A 29 -11.27 -26.57 -8.38
C ASP A 29 -9.96 -26.88 -9.10
N ASN A 30 -8.86 -26.18 -8.79
CA ASN A 30 -7.56 -26.28 -9.45
C ASN A 30 -7.60 -26.11 -10.98
N SER A 31 -8.65 -25.53 -11.54
CA SER A 31 -8.82 -25.35 -12.97
C SER A 31 -7.96 -24.23 -13.54
N LYS A 32 -7.60 -23.26 -12.69
CA LYS A 32 -6.74 -22.12 -13.07
C LYS A 32 -5.85 -21.66 -11.92
N ILE A 33 -4.75 -20.99 -12.29
CA ILE A 33 -3.85 -20.31 -11.38
C ILE A 33 -3.90 -18.81 -11.71
N VAL A 34 -4.08 -17.99 -10.69
CA VAL A 34 -4.09 -16.53 -10.80
C VAL A 34 -2.81 -15.98 -10.20
N PHE A 35 -2.05 -15.25 -10.98
CA PHE A 35 -0.84 -14.55 -10.54
C PHE A 35 -1.14 -13.07 -10.41
N PHE A 36 -0.98 -12.52 -9.22
CA PHE A 36 -1.15 -11.10 -8.96
C PHE A 36 0.20 -10.39 -9.05
N PHE A 37 0.24 -9.34 -9.85
CA PHE A 37 1.48 -8.59 -10.06
C PHE A 37 1.24 -7.08 -10.13
N THR A 38 2.30 -6.31 -9.84
CA THR A 38 2.34 -4.87 -10.08
C THR A 38 3.39 -4.54 -11.14
N ALA A 39 3.11 -3.53 -11.95
CA ALA A 39 4.05 -2.99 -12.94
C ALA A 39 3.75 -1.51 -13.18
N ASP A 40 4.79 -0.71 -13.44
CA ASP A 40 4.67 0.74 -13.68
C ASP A 40 4.13 1.07 -15.08
N GLY A 41 4.08 0.09 -15.97
CA GLY A 41 3.65 0.27 -17.35
C GLY A 41 3.01 -0.97 -17.95
N ARG A 42 2.92 -0.96 -19.28
CA ARG A 42 2.42 -2.10 -20.05
C ARG A 42 3.53 -3.12 -20.23
N VAL A 43 3.36 -4.33 -19.72
CA VAL A 43 4.30 -5.44 -19.83
C VAL A 43 3.79 -6.45 -20.86
N ASP A 44 4.69 -6.95 -21.71
CA ASP A 44 4.38 -8.06 -22.61
C ASP A 44 4.75 -9.38 -21.93
N PHE A 45 3.75 -10.10 -21.48
CA PHE A 45 3.87 -11.37 -20.74
C PHE A 45 3.53 -12.61 -21.57
N ARG A 46 3.47 -12.50 -22.91
CA ARG A 46 3.04 -13.63 -23.79
C ARG A 46 3.95 -14.84 -23.66
N GLU A 47 5.26 -14.60 -23.63
CA GLU A 47 6.25 -15.69 -23.47
C GLU A 47 6.20 -16.27 -22.06
N LEU A 48 6.08 -15.43 -21.04
CA LEU A 48 5.92 -15.85 -19.65
C LEU A 48 4.70 -16.77 -19.47
N VAL A 49 3.56 -16.40 -20.05
CA VAL A 49 2.34 -17.24 -19.98
C VAL A 49 2.53 -18.60 -20.65
N LYS A 50 3.20 -18.67 -21.80
CA LYS A 50 3.50 -19.93 -22.48
C LYS A 50 4.37 -20.84 -21.61
N ASP A 51 5.41 -20.28 -21.01
CA ASP A 51 6.32 -21.02 -20.13
C ASP A 51 5.62 -21.55 -18.89
N LEU A 52 4.83 -20.69 -18.22
CA LEU A 52 4.04 -21.10 -17.06
C LEU A 52 2.99 -22.17 -17.41
N ALA A 53 2.31 -22.02 -18.54
CA ALA A 53 1.33 -23.02 -18.99
C ALA A 53 1.98 -24.38 -19.30
N THR A 54 3.22 -24.40 -19.79
CA THR A 54 3.99 -25.63 -20.04
C THR A 54 4.34 -26.33 -18.74
N VAL A 55 4.71 -25.57 -17.70
CA VAL A 55 5.07 -26.10 -16.37
C VAL A 55 3.86 -26.62 -15.62
N PHE A 56 2.82 -25.79 -15.49
CA PHE A 56 1.67 -26.10 -14.62
C PHE A 56 0.55 -26.87 -15.31
N ARG A 57 0.52 -26.90 -16.65
CA ARG A 57 -0.51 -27.56 -17.46
C ARG A 57 -1.95 -27.18 -17.10
N THR A 58 -2.12 -25.99 -16.56
CA THR A 58 -3.38 -25.41 -16.14
C THR A 58 -3.57 -24.05 -16.79
N ARG A 59 -4.80 -23.53 -16.75
CA ARG A 59 -5.07 -22.18 -17.26
C ARG A 59 -4.39 -21.13 -16.40
N ILE A 60 -3.57 -20.28 -17.01
CA ILE A 60 -2.86 -19.18 -16.35
C ILE A 60 -3.65 -17.90 -16.54
N GLU A 61 -3.90 -17.19 -15.45
CA GLU A 61 -4.48 -15.84 -15.44
C GLU A 61 -3.49 -14.88 -14.77
N LEU A 62 -3.05 -13.86 -15.48
CA LEU A 62 -2.21 -12.78 -14.96
C LEU A 62 -3.09 -11.57 -14.66
N ARG A 63 -3.09 -11.10 -13.41
CA ARG A 63 -3.89 -9.97 -12.95
C ARG A 63 -2.99 -8.87 -12.42
N GLN A 64 -2.97 -7.76 -13.16
CA GLN A 64 -2.31 -6.56 -12.66
C GLN A 64 -3.16 -5.91 -11.57
N ILE A 65 -2.53 -5.62 -10.42
CA ILE A 65 -3.16 -4.96 -9.28
C ILE A 65 -2.57 -3.57 -9.05
N GLY A 66 -3.34 -2.71 -8.40
CA GLY A 66 -2.88 -1.37 -8.05
C GLY A 66 -2.02 -1.37 -6.78
N VAL A 67 -1.20 -0.35 -6.58
CA VAL A 67 -0.32 -0.20 -5.39
C VAL A 67 -1.08 -0.23 -4.05
N ARG A 68 -2.36 0.15 -4.03
CA ARG A 68 -3.18 0.04 -2.81
C ARG A 68 -3.66 -1.38 -2.57
N ASP A 69 -3.98 -2.12 -3.63
CA ASP A 69 -4.37 -3.53 -3.54
C ASP A 69 -3.16 -4.38 -3.15
N GLU A 70 -1.96 -4.05 -3.66
CA GLU A 70 -0.71 -4.62 -3.17
C GLU A 70 -0.56 -4.42 -1.66
N ALA A 71 -0.69 -3.18 -1.17
CA ALA A 71 -0.62 -2.89 0.26
C ALA A 71 -1.72 -3.61 1.07
N LYS A 72 -2.91 -3.80 0.48
CA LYS A 72 -4.01 -4.56 1.09
C LYS A 72 -3.66 -6.04 1.24
N MET A 73 -3.06 -6.66 0.24
CA MET A 73 -2.67 -8.08 0.25
C MET A 73 -1.52 -8.33 1.21
N LEU A 74 -0.47 -7.50 1.17
CA LEU A 74 0.70 -7.63 2.02
C LEU A 74 0.40 -7.30 3.50
N GLY A 75 -0.57 -6.44 3.76
CA GLY A 75 -0.85 -5.96 5.11
C GLY A 75 0.25 -5.06 5.67
N GLY A 76 0.27 -4.90 6.99
CA GLY A 76 1.29 -4.12 7.69
C GLY A 76 0.69 -3.09 8.65
N ILE A 77 1.56 -2.19 9.14
CA ILE A 77 1.22 -1.14 10.10
C ILE A 77 1.31 0.22 9.41
N GLY A 78 0.29 1.04 9.55
CA GLY A 78 0.25 2.39 9.01
C GLY A 78 1.07 3.39 9.84
N PHE A 79 1.28 4.59 9.33
CA PHE A 79 1.95 5.69 10.04
C PHE A 79 1.27 6.08 11.37
N CYS A 80 -0.01 5.74 11.53
CA CYS A 80 -0.77 5.93 12.77
C CYS A 80 -0.52 4.83 13.82
N GLY A 81 0.37 3.86 13.58
CA GLY A 81 0.67 2.74 14.47
C GLY A 81 -0.41 1.64 14.51
N ARG A 82 -1.45 1.73 13.67
CA ARG A 82 -2.51 0.72 13.57
C ARG A 82 -2.33 -0.15 12.32
N PRO A 83 -2.87 -1.38 12.29
CA PRO A 83 -2.93 -2.16 11.06
C PRO A 83 -3.57 -1.37 9.91
N LEU A 84 -3.14 -1.63 8.69
CA LEU A 84 -3.64 -0.91 7.51
C LEU A 84 -5.16 -1.02 7.39
N CYS A 85 -5.83 0.12 7.26
CA CYS A 85 -7.29 0.18 7.10
C CYS A 85 -7.77 -0.64 5.89
N CYS A 86 -7.02 -0.61 4.79
CA CYS A 86 -7.31 -1.37 3.58
C CYS A 86 -7.20 -2.88 3.79
N HIS A 87 -6.35 -3.35 4.70
CA HIS A 87 -6.20 -4.76 5.02
C HIS A 87 -7.27 -5.25 6.00
N THR A 88 -7.70 -4.39 6.96
CA THR A 88 -8.60 -4.78 8.06
C THR A 88 -10.08 -4.63 7.71
N PHE A 89 -10.55 -3.41 7.47
CA PHE A 89 -12.00 -3.15 7.36
C PHE A 89 -12.42 -2.35 6.14
N LEU A 90 -11.49 -1.58 5.52
CA LEU A 90 -11.83 -0.71 4.41
C LEU A 90 -11.69 -1.47 3.08
N GLY A 91 -12.76 -2.13 2.65
CA GLY A 91 -12.80 -2.91 1.39
C GLY A 91 -12.92 -2.03 0.15
N ASP A 92 -13.75 -0.98 0.22
CA ASP A 92 -14.05 -0.09 -0.88
C ASP A 92 -13.32 1.25 -0.78
N PHE A 93 -12.85 1.75 -1.91
CA PHE A 93 -12.05 2.97 -1.97
C PHE A 93 -12.78 4.05 -2.75
N ALA A 94 -13.32 5.04 -2.02
CA ALA A 94 -13.81 6.25 -2.62
C ALA A 94 -12.64 7.21 -2.97
N PRO A 95 -12.81 8.10 -3.94
CA PRO A 95 -11.82 9.12 -4.28
C PRO A 95 -11.50 10.01 -3.07
N VAL A 96 -10.20 10.23 -2.83
CA VAL A 96 -9.69 11.10 -1.77
C VAL A 96 -9.11 12.36 -2.37
N SER A 97 -9.40 13.52 -1.77
CA SER A 97 -8.89 14.82 -2.20
C SER A 97 -8.09 15.51 -1.09
N ILE A 98 -7.16 16.38 -1.50
CA ILE A 98 -6.39 17.23 -0.57
C ILE A 98 -7.31 18.16 0.24
N LYS A 99 -8.49 18.52 -0.31
CA LYS A 99 -9.48 19.31 0.39
C LYS A 99 -9.91 18.67 1.71
N MET A 100 -10.07 17.33 1.74
CA MET A 100 -10.41 16.58 2.95
C MET A 100 -9.33 16.71 4.03
N ALA A 101 -8.04 16.70 3.64
CA ALA A 101 -6.94 16.91 4.58
C ALA A 101 -6.99 18.33 5.20
N LYS A 102 -7.32 19.35 4.39
CA LYS A 102 -7.53 20.72 4.90
C LYS A 102 -8.75 20.82 5.83
N GLU A 103 -9.82 20.12 5.51
CA GLU A 103 -11.03 20.07 6.35
C GLU A 103 -10.77 19.43 7.71
N GLN A 104 -9.82 18.48 7.76
CA GLN A 104 -9.39 17.81 8.98
C GLN A 104 -8.24 18.52 9.70
N ASN A 105 -7.81 19.70 9.22
CA ASN A 105 -6.70 20.50 9.75
C ASN A 105 -5.37 19.73 9.78
N LEU A 106 -5.15 18.81 8.85
CA LEU A 106 -3.88 18.10 8.75
C LEU A 106 -2.85 18.92 7.99
N SER A 107 -1.58 18.76 8.39
CA SER A 107 -0.45 19.31 7.63
C SER A 107 -0.47 18.77 6.21
N LEU A 108 -0.28 19.65 5.21
CA LEU A 108 -0.25 19.26 3.80
C LEU A 108 1.09 18.67 3.37
N ASN A 109 1.95 18.30 4.31
CA ASN A 109 3.19 17.63 3.99
C ASN A 109 2.87 16.25 3.36
N PRO A 110 3.35 15.96 2.14
CA PRO A 110 3.09 14.69 1.47
C PRO A 110 3.42 13.45 2.31
N SER A 111 4.47 13.49 3.12
CA SER A 111 4.85 12.39 4.00
C SER A 111 3.84 12.09 5.10
N LYS A 112 3.08 13.11 5.55
CA LYS A 112 2.08 12.95 6.61
C LYS A 112 0.66 12.62 6.10
N ILE A 113 0.36 12.93 4.83
CA ILE A 113 -0.96 12.68 4.23
C ILE A 113 -0.99 11.52 3.24
N SER A 114 0.17 10.89 2.97
CA SER A 114 0.27 9.70 2.11
C SER A 114 0.35 8.43 2.94
N GLY A 115 -0.28 7.37 2.46
CA GLY A 115 -0.18 6.04 3.04
C GLY A 115 1.07 5.29 2.55
N ILE A 116 1.31 4.10 3.09
CA ILE A 116 2.40 3.21 2.66
C ILE A 116 2.33 2.91 1.16
N CYS A 117 1.12 2.86 0.59
CA CYS A 117 0.90 2.69 -0.85
C CYS A 117 1.28 3.92 -1.70
N GLY A 118 1.85 4.99 -1.14
CA GLY A 118 2.22 6.21 -1.84
C GLY A 118 1.04 7.11 -2.27
N ARG A 119 -0.21 6.69 -2.03
CA ARG A 119 -1.41 7.48 -2.34
C ARG A 119 -1.93 8.17 -1.09
N LEU A 120 -2.79 9.19 -1.24
CA LEU A 120 -3.45 9.85 -0.10
C LEU A 120 -4.10 8.83 0.83
N LEU A 121 -4.03 9.09 2.13
CA LEU A 121 -4.60 8.26 3.18
C LEU A 121 -6.09 8.00 2.93
N CYS A 122 -6.50 6.75 2.88
CA CYS A 122 -7.89 6.36 2.67
C CYS A 122 -8.79 6.73 3.86
N CYS A 123 -8.25 6.81 5.08
CA CYS A 123 -8.95 7.25 6.28
C CYS A 123 -9.44 8.71 6.16
N LEU A 124 -8.78 9.57 5.40
CA LEU A 124 -9.25 10.94 5.14
C LEU A 124 -10.70 10.97 4.63
N LYS A 125 -11.04 10.09 3.68
CA LYS A 125 -12.41 10.00 3.18
C LYS A 125 -13.33 9.33 4.19
N TYR A 126 -12.86 8.27 4.84
CA TYR A 126 -13.64 7.52 5.82
C TYR A 126 -14.10 8.41 7.00
N GLU A 127 -13.21 9.29 7.47
CA GLU A 127 -13.47 10.16 8.61
C GLU A 127 -14.10 11.51 8.22
N ASN A 128 -14.09 11.85 6.92
CA ASN A 128 -14.47 13.18 6.44
C ASN A 128 -15.87 13.62 6.88
N ASP A 129 -16.83 12.71 6.86
CA ASP A 129 -18.23 13.04 7.14
C ASP A 129 -18.41 13.48 8.59
N VAL A 130 -17.67 12.86 9.53
CA VAL A 130 -17.65 13.25 10.95
C VAL A 130 -17.08 14.67 11.13
N TYR A 131 -16.01 15.01 10.40
CA TYR A 131 -15.43 16.36 10.49
C TYR A 131 -16.32 17.43 9.88
N VAL A 132 -17.02 17.14 8.79
CA VAL A 132 -17.97 18.06 8.15
C VAL A 132 -19.18 18.29 9.06
N GLU A 133 -19.72 17.27 9.70
CA GLU A 133 -20.84 17.37 10.62
C GLU A 133 -20.47 18.17 11.88
N ASN A 134 -19.32 17.91 12.48
CA ASN A 134 -18.83 18.64 13.64
C ASN A 134 -18.62 20.14 13.36
N ARG A 135 -18.18 20.51 12.15
CA ARG A 135 -18.11 21.92 11.73
C ARG A 135 -19.47 22.58 11.67
N LYS A 136 -20.50 21.88 11.18
CA LYS A 136 -21.88 22.40 11.11
C LYS A 136 -22.47 22.59 12.51
N CYS A 137 -22.13 21.74 13.45
CA CYS A 137 -22.63 21.77 14.83
C CYS A 137 -21.93 22.82 15.71
N GLY A 138 -20.92 23.55 15.22
CA GLY A 138 -20.20 24.58 15.99
C GLY A 138 -19.36 24.05 17.16
N CYS A 139 -19.25 22.75 17.32
CA CYS A 139 -18.34 22.12 18.28
C CYS A 139 -16.91 22.34 17.82
N LYS A 140 -16.25 23.39 18.37
CA LYS A 140 -14.79 23.54 18.24
C LYS A 140 -14.15 22.36 18.93
N VAL A 141 -13.70 21.39 18.17
CA VAL A 141 -12.73 20.41 18.66
C VAL A 141 -11.51 21.26 19.03
N LYS A 142 -11.23 21.38 20.34
CA LYS A 142 -10.01 22.01 20.81
C LYS A 142 -8.87 21.16 20.24
N HIS A 143 -8.17 21.72 19.27
CA HIS A 143 -6.95 21.15 18.74
C HIS A 143 -5.97 21.00 19.88
N LEU A 144 -5.42 19.83 20.05
CA LEU A 144 -4.25 19.59 20.89
C LEU A 144 -3.03 20.17 20.13
N ASP A 145 -2.89 21.50 20.20
CA ASP A 145 -1.74 22.25 19.66
C ASP A 145 -0.46 22.05 20.52
N ALA A 146 -0.37 20.93 21.24
CA ALA A 146 0.69 20.69 22.22
C ALA A 146 1.86 19.83 21.71
N LEU A 147 1.90 19.46 20.44
CA LEU A 147 2.97 18.60 19.90
C LEU A 147 3.87 19.24 18.83
N ASP A 148 3.59 20.46 18.41
CA ASP A 148 4.42 21.13 17.39
C ASP A 148 5.62 21.92 17.96
N ASN A 149 5.92 21.82 19.28
CA ASN A 149 7.04 22.52 19.91
C ASN A 149 8.12 21.59 20.50
N MET A 150 8.28 20.37 20.00
CA MET A 150 9.31 19.45 20.47
C MET A 150 10.34 19.02 19.42
N ASP A 151 10.51 19.80 18.38
CA ASP A 151 11.54 19.55 17.36
C ASP A 151 12.50 20.73 17.23
N GLU A 152 13.16 21.15 18.32
CA GLU A 152 14.38 21.94 18.27
C GLU A 152 15.10 21.87 19.64
N ASP A 153 15.62 20.69 19.98
CA ASP A 153 16.80 20.60 20.85
C ASP A 153 17.73 19.55 20.26
N ASP A 154 18.62 20.08 19.44
CA ASP A 154 19.85 19.50 18.94
C ASP A 154 20.76 19.16 20.11
N THR A 155 20.72 17.93 20.61
CA THR A 155 21.80 17.39 21.41
C THR A 155 22.67 16.51 20.53
N GLY A 156 23.71 17.16 19.98
CA GLY A 156 24.82 16.52 19.30
C GLY A 156 25.39 15.37 20.11
N PHE A 157 25.07 14.16 19.68
CA PHE A 157 25.75 12.95 20.13
C PHE A 157 27.11 12.85 19.43
N ASP A 158 28.16 13.31 20.14
CA ASP A 158 29.53 13.26 19.64
C ASP A 158 30.10 11.84 19.79
N LEU A 159 30.26 11.17 18.62
CA LEU A 159 30.81 9.82 18.51
C LEU A 159 32.34 9.71 18.71
N ARG A 160 33.01 10.73 19.28
CA ARG A 160 34.47 10.79 19.40
C ARG A 160 35.07 10.27 20.71
N ASN A 161 34.30 9.68 21.62
CA ASN A 161 34.79 9.18 22.88
C ASN A 161 34.55 7.69 23.13
N LEU A 162 34.87 6.83 22.16
CA LEU A 162 34.95 5.37 22.35
C LEU A 162 36.26 4.85 21.75
N GLU A 163 37.37 5.41 22.19
CA GLU A 163 38.70 4.76 22.12
C GLU A 163 39.37 4.99 23.50
N ASP A 164 39.23 3.99 24.38
CA ASP A 164 40.21 3.54 25.36
C ASP A 164 39.74 2.21 25.96
#